data_3e62cc88c9b01aa626c23267c574d613
#
_entry.id   3e62cc88c9b01aa626c23267c574d613
#
_cell.length_a   1.000
_cell.length_b   1.000
_cell.length_c   1.000
_cell.angle_alpha   90.00
_cell.angle_beta   90.00
_cell.angle_gamma   90.00
#
_symmetry.space_group_name_H-M   'P 1'
#
loop_
_entity.id
_entity.type
_entity.pdbx_description
1 polymer ?
#
loop_
_entity_poly.entity_id
_entity_poly.type
_entity_poly.pdbx_seq_one_letter_code
_entity_poly.pdbx_strand_id
1 'polypeptide(L)'
;MLATAGGFVLVVLLGSVLLTGRSLDMGRRDIALIELVRGLETVSQQITSDAEQYLRIAPRDYPDYSRDTQVYYQSLRRQLERIDAIRGELATLSLNLGGGAFAGLVASESDQLRRSVAAFNAFWEEYRSGLDEQLGPDTDEPRLEWGAKHLQFYGALLDRQVGDVSTAAHDYVDQHFQSGKWISQYGMLFGFALAVGLVVLLLRVIDRRIQVTLNGCQQIALGRFGDRIPVHREDELTALDEAVNKMSGRIGGVLTLLDGVQQGGDLDSTLGQLCMALSKLDKVDWLALYEIDQLRSAVKLRGQYPKRYALPHIDAGSLPWQQERARTISLTPAPDRPEDELAGALYRYRFESAMWVIMPMEGEQCFALLLASRSADALHSDIAELLGNVAPIIGHGLDKTLLAERLLLATVNGLSKLAESRDTETGNHLVRMSQYSRILAESYVLFGPRGEPDWNPDASGEFIRDVVRFAPMHDIGKVGVPDSILLKPGRLSQVERTEMNMHPLIGGEVLRACAKQLPGRGLSLFKVAIDIAEGHHEKYDGTGYPMALAGKEIPLAARIVAIADVFDALTSKRPYKEAWSPEQAMEYLRLQSGKHFDPDLVVAFESGLPAIMQIYRDLRHI
;
A
#
# COMPACT_ATOMS: atom_id res chain seq x y z
N MET A 1 -23.24 -1.80 4.23
CA MET A 1 -23.59 -1.24 5.54
C MET A 1 -24.70 -0.20 5.49
N LEU A 2 -24.66 0.81 4.65
CA LEU A 2 -25.75 1.79 4.50
C LEU A 2 -27.08 1.15 4.07
N ALA A 3 -27.05 0.18 3.14
CA ALA A 3 -28.23 -0.55 2.70
C ALA A 3 -28.87 -1.41 3.80
N THR A 4 -28.06 -2.07 4.63
CA THR A 4 -28.55 -2.87 5.78
C THR A 4 -29.09 -1.98 6.91
N ALA A 5 -28.49 -0.83 7.16
CA ALA A 5 -28.98 0.15 8.13
C ALA A 5 -30.25 0.84 7.66
N GLY A 6 -30.34 1.20 6.37
CA GLY A 6 -31.57 1.72 5.76
C GLY A 6 -32.72 0.71 5.81
N GLY A 7 -32.44 -0.58 5.58
CA GLY A 7 -33.41 -1.67 5.73
C GLY A 7 -33.92 -1.81 7.15
N PHE A 8 -33.05 -1.67 8.15
CA PHE A 8 -33.44 -1.74 9.57
C PHE A 8 -34.31 -0.55 10.01
N VAL A 9 -33.99 0.66 9.59
CA VAL A 9 -34.81 1.87 9.84
C VAL A 9 -36.20 1.70 9.19
N LEU A 10 -36.25 1.16 7.98
CA LEU A 10 -37.49 0.91 7.29
C LEU A 10 -38.36 -0.14 8.04
N VAL A 11 -37.77 -1.20 8.58
CA VAL A 11 -38.45 -2.20 9.40
C VAL A 11 -39.01 -1.60 10.68
N VAL A 12 -38.28 -0.72 11.37
CA VAL A 12 -38.73 -0.01 12.56
C VAL A 12 -39.89 0.94 12.23
N LEU A 13 -39.78 1.70 11.13
CA LEU A 13 -40.87 2.57 10.66
C LEU A 13 -42.11 1.78 10.24
N LEU A 14 -41.97 0.70 9.51
CA LEU A 14 -43.06 -0.19 9.15
C LEU A 14 -43.72 -0.82 10.39
N GLY A 15 -42.92 -1.23 11.38
CA GLY A 15 -43.41 -1.72 12.65
C GLY A 15 -44.25 -0.68 13.40
N SER A 16 -43.83 0.59 13.43
CA SER A 16 -44.57 1.68 14.06
C SER A 16 -45.89 1.99 13.33
N VAL A 17 -45.90 1.97 12.00
CA VAL A 17 -47.11 2.16 11.18
C VAL A 17 -48.10 1.01 11.36
N LEU A 18 -47.65 -0.22 11.45
CA LEU A 18 -48.48 -1.40 11.71
C LEU A 18 -49.09 -1.37 13.12
N LEU A 19 -48.34 -0.91 14.13
CA LEU A 19 -48.82 -0.71 15.49
C LEU A 19 -49.89 0.39 15.55
N THR A 20 -49.72 1.49 14.82
CA THR A 20 -50.69 2.58 14.73
C THR A 20 -51.96 2.14 13.99
N GLY A 21 -51.84 1.38 12.89
CA GLY A 21 -52.96 0.83 12.14
C GLY A 21 -53.79 -0.13 12.98
N ARG A 22 -53.17 -1.00 13.78
CA ARG A 22 -53.87 -1.89 14.72
C ARG A 22 -54.57 -1.13 15.86
N SER A 23 -54.01 -0.06 16.35
CA SER A 23 -54.63 0.82 17.36
C SER A 23 -55.93 1.46 16.82
N LEU A 24 -55.98 1.83 15.54
CA LEU A 24 -57.17 2.38 14.88
C LEU A 24 -58.29 1.33 14.68
N ASP A 25 -57.92 0.11 14.33
CA ASP A 25 -58.91 -1.00 14.20
C ASP A 25 -59.50 -1.41 15.56
N MET A 26 -58.72 -1.36 16.62
CA MET A 26 -59.20 -1.56 17.99
C MET A 26 -60.23 -0.51 18.39
N GLY A 27 -59.96 0.77 18.11
CA GLY A 27 -60.88 1.86 18.41
C GLY A 27 -62.25 1.73 17.72
N ARG A 28 -62.35 1.16 16.53
CA ARG A 28 -63.63 0.89 15.85
C ARG A 28 -64.47 -0.16 16.56
N ARG A 29 -63.87 -1.23 17.08
CA ARG A 29 -64.57 -2.27 17.85
C ARG A 29 -65.05 -1.76 19.19
N ASP A 30 -64.24 -0.92 19.85
CA ASP A 30 -64.58 -0.28 21.10
C ASP A 30 -65.80 0.67 20.96
N ILE A 31 -65.85 1.45 19.88
CA ILE A 31 -66.99 2.30 19.54
C ILE A 31 -68.27 1.46 19.32
N ALA A 32 -68.16 0.37 18.52
CA ALA A 32 -69.27 -0.51 18.27
C ALA A 32 -69.84 -1.15 19.55
N LEU A 33 -68.93 -1.56 20.48
CA LEU A 33 -69.34 -2.08 21.81
C LEU A 33 -70.17 -1.07 22.62
N ILE A 34 -69.63 0.19 22.70
CA ILE A 34 -70.35 1.26 23.43
C ILE A 34 -71.69 1.60 22.78
N GLU A 35 -71.75 1.62 21.45
CA GLU A 35 -73.04 1.86 20.77
C GLU A 35 -74.06 0.78 21.05
N LEU A 36 -73.69 -0.52 21.06
CA LEU A 36 -74.55 -1.63 21.40
C LEU A 36 -75.03 -1.53 22.85
N VAL A 37 -74.14 -1.27 23.78
CA VAL A 37 -74.50 -1.11 25.22
C VAL A 37 -75.43 0.06 25.42
N ARG A 38 -75.20 1.20 24.80
CA ARG A 38 -76.07 2.38 24.85
C ARG A 38 -77.45 2.05 24.23
N GLY A 39 -77.48 1.25 23.14
CA GLY A 39 -78.72 0.76 22.56
C GLY A 39 -79.52 -0.13 23.52
N LEU A 40 -78.83 -1.01 24.25
CA LEU A 40 -79.37 -1.84 25.28
C LEU A 40 -80.03 -1.06 26.43
N GLU A 41 -79.28 -0.06 27.00
CA GLU A 41 -79.78 0.83 28.02
C GLU A 41 -81.03 1.60 27.57
N THR A 42 -80.98 2.15 26.36
CA THR A 42 -82.09 2.93 25.85
C THR A 42 -83.31 2.11 25.70
N VAL A 43 -83.20 0.88 25.18
CA VAL A 43 -84.39 0.00 24.98
C VAL A 43 -84.90 -0.57 26.29
N SER A 44 -84.03 -0.91 27.29
CA SER A 44 -84.45 -1.37 28.60
C SER A 44 -85.25 -0.31 29.36
N GLN A 45 -84.71 0.94 29.36
CA GLN A 45 -85.46 2.06 29.97
C GLN A 45 -86.78 2.36 29.28
N GLN A 46 -86.79 2.27 27.96
CA GLN A 46 -88.01 2.49 27.19
C GLN A 46 -89.11 1.43 27.48
N ILE A 47 -88.67 0.16 27.59
CA ILE A 47 -89.61 -0.92 27.95
C ILE A 47 -90.21 -0.68 29.33
N THR A 48 -89.43 -0.36 30.31
CA THR A 48 -89.84 -0.08 31.69
C THR A 48 -90.74 1.16 31.74
N SER A 49 -90.35 2.23 31.03
CA SER A 49 -91.18 3.46 30.96
C SER A 49 -92.48 3.26 30.26
N ASP A 50 -92.49 2.55 29.12
CA ASP A 50 -93.74 2.24 28.36
C ASP A 50 -94.70 1.35 29.19
N ALA A 51 -94.16 0.40 29.98
CA ALA A 51 -94.94 -0.42 30.89
C ALA A 51 -95.59 0.38 32.03
N GLU A 52 -94.81 1.31 32.66
CA GLU A 52 -95.31 2.21 33.68
C GLU A 52 -96.37 3.16 33.10
N GLN A 53 -96.17 3.67 31.90
CA GLN A 53 -97.13 4.53 31.21
C GLN A 53 -98.37 3.77 30.90
N TYR A 54 -98.25 2.53 30.39
CA TYR A 54 -99.39 1.68 30.12
C TYR A 54 -100.25 1.42 31.42
N LEU A 55 -99.62 1.03 32.54
CA LEU A 55 -100.30 0.79 33.81
C LEU A 55 -100.97 2.05 34.38
N ARG A 56 -100.47 3.23 34.07
CA ARG A 56 -101.02 4.50 34.55
C ARG A 56 -102.19 5.03 33.70
N ILE A 57 -102.14 4.80 32.38
CA ILE A 57 -103.02 5.47 31.42
C ILE A 57 -103.96 4.47 30.73
N ALA A 58 -103.78 3.14 30.89
CA ALA A 58 -104.58 2.12 30.21
C ALA A 58 -106.11 2.34 30.43
N PRO A 59 -106.86 2.70 29.41
CA PRO A 59 -108.27 2.98 29.52
C PRO A 59 -109.06 1.66 29.70
N ARG A 60 -109.87 1.58 30.66
CA ARG A 60 -110.67 0.32 30.98
C ARG A 60 -112.01 0.21 30.29
N ASP A 61 -112.52 1.29 29.66
CA ASP A 61 -113.79 1.34 29.03
C ASP A 61 -113.79 2.29 27.80
N TYR A 62 -113.18 1.90 26.67
CA TYR A 62 -113.11 2.72 25.45
C TYR A 62 -113.26 1.88 24.19
N PRO A 63 -113.95 2.41 23.12
CA PRO A 63 -114.14 1.67 21.86
C PRO A 63 -112.88 1.37 21.09
N ASP A 64 -111.83 2.11 21.32
CA ASP A 64 -110.48 1.96 20.67
C ASP A 64 -109.47 1.14 21.50
N TYR A 65 -109.92 0.54 22.62
CA TYR A 65 -109.07 -0.20 23.55
C TYR A 65 -108.25 -1.33 22.84
N SER A 66 -108.90 -2.09 21.94
CA SER A 66 -108.18 -3.16 21.22
C SER A 66 -107.08 -2.63 20.27
N ARG A 67 -107.29 -1.45 19.69
CA ARG A 67 -106.29 -0.84 18.79
C ARG A 67 -105.12 -0.34 19.59
N ASP A 68 -105.32 0.36 20.70
CA ASP A 68 -104.23 0.90 21.52
C ASP A 68 -103.43 -0.22 22.21
N THR A 69 -104.10 -1.28 22.62
CA THR A 69 -103.47 -2.49 23.18
C THR A 69 -102.59 -3.19 22.16
N GLN A 70 -103.05 -3.31 20.90
CA GLN A 70 -102.28 -3.90 19.85
C GLN A 70 -101.04 -3.03 19.49
N VAL A 71 -101.16 -1.70 19.45
CA VAL A 71 -100.06 -0.80 19.21
C VAL A 71 -99.01 -0.94 20.31
N TYR A 72 -99.43 -0.96 21.58
CA TYR A 72 -98.46 -1.18 22.67
C TYR A 72 -97.84 -2.56 22.61
N TYR A 73 -98.55 -3.62 22.34
CA TYR A 73 -98.03 -4.95 22.21
C TYR A 73 -97.05 -5.11 21.06
N GLN A 74 -97.30 -4.48 19.91
CA GLN A 74 -96.40 -4.46 18.78
C GLN A 74 -95.12 -3.61 19.08
N SER A 75 -95.30 -2.53 19.83
CA SER A 75 -94.13 -1.72 20.30
C SER A 75 -93.27 -2.52 21.26
N LEU A 76 -93.88 -3.19 22.23
CA LEU A 76 -93.20 -4.02 23.21
C LEU A 76 -92.44 -5.17 22.50
N ARG A 77 -93.12 -5.87 21.55
CA ARG A 77 -92.48 -6.94 20.80
C ARG A 77 -91.22 -6.44 20.02
N ARG A 78 -91.33 -5.32 19.35
CA ARG A 78 -90.20 -4.72 18.61
C ARG A 78 -89.07 -4.38 19.55
N GLN A 79 -89.33 -3.84 20.74
CA GLN A 79 -88.34 -3.54 21.74
C GLN A 79 -87.68 -4.82 22.28
N LEU A 80 -88.44 -5.87 22.55
CA LEU A 80 -87.91 -7.16 22.99
C LEU A 80 -87.04 -7.84 21.90
N GLU A 81 -87.49 -7.84 20.64
CA GLU A 81 -86.71 -8.31 19.50
C GLU A 81 -85.35 -7.50 19.32
N ARG A 82 -85.45 -6.20 19.61
CA ARG A 82 -84.26 -5.34 19.57
C ARG A 82 -83.25 -5.68 20.67
N ILE A 83 -83.69 -5.96 21.89
CA ILE A 83 -82.81 -6.45 22.95
C ILE A 83 -82.23 -7.80 22.59
N ASP A 84 -82.99 -8.74 22.01
CA ASP A 84 -82.50 -10.03 21.58
C ASP A 84 -81.43 -9.90 20.50
N ALA A 85 -81.61 -8.98 19.54
CA ALA A 85 -80.61 -8.69 18.54
C ALA A 85 -79.34 -8.12 19.16
N ILE A 86 -79.43 -7.07 19.99
CA ILE A 86 -78.31 -6.46 20.68
C ILE A 86 -77.55 -7.47 21.56
N ARG A 87 -78.30 -8.33 22.28
CA ARG A 87 -77.73 -9.40 23.10
C ARG A 87 -76.91 -10.39 22.29
N GLY A 88 -77.39 -10.79 21.13
CA GLY A 88 -76.68 -11.69 20.20
C GLY A 88 -75.39 -11.09 19.69
N GLU A 89 -75.44 -9.79 19.33
CA GLU A 89 -74.27 -9.07 18.89
C GLU A 89 -73.23 -8.84 20.02
N LEU A 90 -73.70 -8.47 21.23
CA LEU A 90 -72.82 -8.31 22.43
C LEU A 90 -72.15 -9.65 22.81
N ALA A 91 -72.89 -10.76 22.77
CA ALA A 91 -72.35 -12.09 23.04
C ALA A 91 -71.21 -12.43 22.04
N THR A 92 -71.45 -12.17 20.75
CA THR A 92 -70.48 -12.43 19.69
C THR A 92 -69.29 -11.54 19.84
N LEU A 93 -69.45 -10.24 20.10
CA LEU A 93 -68.37 -9.30 20.32
C LEU A 93 -67.54 -9.64 21.58
N SER A 94 -68.24 -9.98 22.70
CA SER A 94 -67.57 -10.32 23.96
C SER A 94 -66.67 -11.56 23.86
N LEU A 95 -67.07 -12.56 23.07
CA LEU A 95 -66.28 -13.77 22.79
C LEU A 95 -65.00 -13.46 21.99
N ASN A 96 -65.01 -12.43 21.14
CA ASN A 96 -63.92 -12.06 20.24
C ASN A 96 -62.98 -11.03 20.85
N LEU A 97 -63.19 -10.54 22.09
CA LEU A 97 -62.37 -9.54 22.75
C LEU A 97 -60.99 -10.07 23.24
N GLY A 98 -60.69 -11.36 23.16
CA GLY A 98 -59.45 -11.95 23.69
C GLY A 98 -58.40 -12.32 22.65
N GLY A 99 -58.53 -11.91 21.39
CA GLY A 99 -57.65 -12.34 20.30
C GLY A 99 -56.68 -11.27 19.82
N GLY A 100 -55.50 -11.11 20.46
CA GLY A 100 -54.48 -10.19 19.97
C GLY A 100 -53.20 -10.25 20.77
N ALA A 101 -52.10 -9.69 20.20
CA ALA A 101 -50.77 -9.70 20.80
C ALA A 101 -50.69 -9.01 22.18
N PHE A 102 -51.72 -8.25 22.57
CA PHE A 102 -51.81 -7.50 23.84
C PHE A 102 -52.97 -7.97 24.72
N ALA A 103 -53.59 -9.14 24.43
CA ALA A 103 -54.71 -9.71 25.16
C ALA A 103 -54.42 -9.84 26.68
N GLY A 104 -53.17 -10.07 27.07
CA GLY A 104 -52.80 -10.18 28.47
C GLY A 104 -52.88 -8.86 29.29
N LEU A 105 -52.88 -7.69 28.63
CA LEU A 105 -52.92 -6.39 29.32
C LEU A 105 -54.32 -5.97 29.74
N VAL A 106 -55.36 -6.53 29.14
CA VAL A 106 -56.79 -6.23 29.42
C VAL A 106 -57.57 -7.51 29.72
N ALA A 107 -56.90 -8.60 30.09
CA ALA A 107 -57.51 -9.90 30.30
C ALA A 107 -58.54 -9.88 31.45
N SER A 108 -58.33 -9.10 32.49
CA SER A 108 -59.23 -9.01 33.67
C SER A 108 -60.53 -8.32 33.33
N GLU A 109 -60.50 -7.24 32.58
CA GLU A 109 -61.63 -6.42 32.18
C GLU A 109 -62.43 -7.10 31.07
N SER A 110 -61.75 -7.77 30.13
CA SER A 110 -62.42 -8.59 29.10
C SER A 110 -63.17 -9.78 29.73
N ASP A 111 -62.61 -10.41 30.76
CA ASP A 111 -63.27 -11.48 31.50
C ASP A 111 -64.43 -10.96 32.39
N GLN A 112 -64.33 -9.74 32.92
CA GLN A 112 -65.42 -9.08 33.64
C GLN A 112 -66.56 -8.77 32.71
N LEU A 113 -66.31 -8.18 31.53
CA LEU A 113 -67.31 -7.88 30.54
C LEU A 113 -67.98 -9.17 30.05
N ARG A 114 -67.24 -10.24 29.76
CA ARG A 114 -67.82 -11.56 29.39
C ARG A 114 -68.71 -12.11 30.47
N ARG A 115 -68.37 -12.01 31.76
CA ARG A 115 -69.15 -12.45 32.87
C ARG A 115 -70.47 -11.65 33.00
N SER A 116 -70.38 -10.30 32.85
CA SER A 116 -71.54 -9.40 32.92
C SER A 116 -72.49 -9.68 31.74
N VAL A 117 -71.96 -9.88 30.50
CA VAL A 117 -72.80 -10.25 29.34
C VAL A 117 -73.40 -11.64 29.50
N ALA A 118 -72.67 -12.63 30.05
CA ALA A 118 -73.23 -13.96 30.33
C ALA A 118 -74.29 -13.94 31.40
N ALA A 119 -74.11 -13.17 32.48
CA ALA A 119 -75.06 -12.96 33.55
C ALA A 119 -76.34 -12.27 33.03
N PHE A 120 -76.22 -11.25 32.21
CA PHE A 120 -77.30 -10.58 31.52
C PHE A 120 -78.06 -11.55 30.61
N ASN A 121 -77.39 -12.37 29.81
CA ASN A 121 -77.94 -13.33 28.93
C ASN A 121 -78.81 -14.39 29.70
N ALA A 122 -78.26 -14.92 30.79
CA ALA A 122 -78.97 -15.86 31.65
C ALA A 122 -80.20 -15.21 32.30
N PHE A 123 -80.03 -14.01 32.83
CA PHE A 123 -81.17 -13.24 33.38
C PHE A 123 -82.24 -12.94 32.32
N TRP A 124 -81.86 -12.51 31.14
CA TRP A 124 -82.74 -12.16 30.05
C TRP A 124 -83.59 -13.37 29.58
N GLU A 125 -83.00 -14.54 29.51
CA GLU A 125 -83.69 -15.78 29.14
C GLU A 125 -84.82 -16.08 30.13
N GLU A 126 -84.55 -15.96 31.46
CA GLU A 126 -85.52 -16.15 32.50
C GLU A 126 -86.57 -15.02 32.51
N TYR A 127 -86.17 -13.80 32.39
CA TYR A 127 -86.98 -12.59 32.32
C TYR A 127 -87.95 -12.68 31.13
N ARG A 128 -87.43 -13.01 29.98
CA ARG A 128 -88.23 -13.17 28.73
C ARG A 128 -89.24 -14.27 28.84
N SER A 129 -88.84 -15.44 29.31
CA SER A 129 -89.76 -16.58 29.51
C SER A 129 -90.89 -16.24 30.53
N GLY A 130 -90.53 -15.58 31.64
CA GLY A 130 -91.52 -15.13 32.62
C GLY A 130 -92.49 -14.09 32.05
N LEU A 131 -92.04 -13.18 31.22
CA LEU A 131 -92.85 -12.17 30.55
C LEU A 131 -93.83 -12.84 29.53
N ASP A 132 -93.31 -13.75 28.72
CA ASP A 132 -94.12 -14.47 27.74
C ASP A 132 -95.21 -15.34 28.41
N GLU A 133 -94.90 -15.93 29.58
CA GLU A 133 -95.93 -16.65 30.40
C GLU A 133 -97.01 -15.70 30.92
N GLN A 134 -96.65 -14.50 31.34
CA GLN A 134 -97.62 -13.50 31.81
C GLN A 134 -98.47 -12.92 30.68
N LEU A 135 -97.85 -12.71 29.49
CA LEU A 135 -98.59 -12.24 28.32
C LEU A 135 -99.58 -13.28 27.76
N GLY A 136 -99.28 -14.56 28.01
CA GLY A 136 -100.16 -15.69 27.56
C GLY A 136 -99.89 -16.10 26.11
N PRO A 137 -100.49 -17.25 25.69
CA PRO A 137 -100.22 -17.81 24.36
C PRO A 137 -100.99 -17.12 23.22
N ASP A 138 -102.02 -16.30 23.53
CA ASP A 138 -102.85 -15.61 22.54
C ASP A 138 -102.22 -14.30 22.13
N THR A 139 -101.83 -14.20 20.87
CA THR A 139 -101.17 -12.97 20.31
C THR A 139 -102.20 -11.92 19.87
N ASP A 140 -103.41 -12.29 19.71
CA ASP A 140 -104.52 -11.39 19.31
C ASP A 140 -105.17 -10.73 20.55
N GLU A 141 -105.16 -11.45 21.69
CA GLU A 141 -105.60 -10.93 22.97
C GLU A 141 -104.58 -11.14 24.11
N PRO A 142 -103.43 -10.50 24.05
CA PRO A 142 -102.36 -10.66 25.05
C PRO A 142 -102.84 -10.10 26.41
N ARG A 143 -102.38 -10.72 27.49
CA ARG A 143 -102.66 -10.29 28.87
C ARG A 143 -101.72 -9.12 29.24
N LEU A 144 -101.85 -7.97 28.59
CA LEU A 144 -100.92 -6.83 28.67
C LEU A 144 -100.78 -6.25 30.07
N GLU A 145 -101.85 -6.23 30.85
CA GLU A 145 -101.75 -5.74 32.26
C GLU A 145 -100.84 -6.63 33.11
N TRP A 146 -100.89 -7.93 32.92
CA TRP A 146 -99.97 -8.85 33.59
C TRP A 146 -98.53 -8.72 33.08
N GLY A 147 -98.37 -8.61 31.83
CA GLY A 147 -97.07 -8.34 31.21
C GLY A 147 -96.48 -7.01 31.68
N ALA A 148 -97.25 -5.90 31.70
CA ALA A 148 -96.84 -4.63 32.17
C ALA A 148 -96.45 -4.60 33.68
N LYS A 149 -97.25 -5.33 34.53
CA LYS A 149 -96.91 -5.55 35.95
C LYS A 149 -95.59 -6.32 36.12
N HIS A 150 -95.38 -7.32 35.32
CA HIS A 150 -94.10 -8.07 35.30
C HIS A 150 -92.93 -7.18 34.92
N LEU A 151 -93.05 -6.38 33.84
CA LEU A 151 -92.07 -5.41 33.43
C LEU A 151 -91.80 -4.38 34.51
N GLN A 152 -92.83 -3.85 35.17
CA GLN A 152 -92.66 -2.89 36.28
C GLN A 152 -91.93 -3.50 37.50
N PHE A 153 -92.33 -4.74 37.87
CA PHE A 153 -91.76 -5.45 39.01
C PHE A 153 -90.30 -5.81 38.81
N TYR A 154 -89.94 -6.29 37.64
CA TYR A 154 -88.54 -6.66 37.31
C TYR A 154 -87.75 -5.57 36.63
N GLY A 155 -88.30 -4.37 36.34
CA GLY A 155 -87.65 -3.28 35.66
C GLY A 155 -86.40 -2.82 36.35
N ALA A 156 -86.43 -2.64 37.67
CA ALA A 156 -85.26 -2.28 38.41
C ALA A 156 -84.12 -3.31 38.37
N LEU A 157 -84.50 -4.60 38.27
CA LEU A 157 -83.48 -5.66 38.13
C LEU A 157 -82.90 -5.71 36.71
N LEU A 158 -83.73 -5.48 35.68
CA LEU A 158 -83.30 -5.34 34.30
C LEU A 158 -82.32 -4.17 34.17
N ASP A 159 -82.69 -2.99 34.69
CA ASP A 159 -81.83 -1.82 34.64
C ASP A 159 -80.47 -2.06 35.35
N ARG A 160 -80.51 -2.81 36.46
CA ARG A 160 -79.29 -3.19 37.15
C ARG A 160 -78.43 -4.11 36.31
N GLN A 161 -78.96 -5.12 35.71
CA GLN A 161 -78.21 -6.08 34.86
C GLN A 161 -77.68 -5.40 33.62
N VAL A 162 -78.39 -4.47 33.00
CA VAL A 162 -77.97 -3.67 31.88
C VAL A 162 -76.88 -2.69 32.36
N GLY A 163 -76.98 -2.06 33.53
CA GLY A 163 -75.98 -1.19 34.14
C GLY A 163 -74.68 -1.91 34.46
N ASP A 164 -74.78 -3.19 34.91
CA ASP A 164 -73.59 -4.00 35.15
C ASP A 164 -72.82 -4.30 33.85
N VAL A 165 -73.50 -4.54 32.73
CA VAL A 165 -72.93 -4.71 31.39
C VAL A 165 -72.31 -3.39 30.90
N SER A 166 -73.07 -2.30 31.10
CA SER A 166 -72.59 -0.95 30.70
C SER A 166 -71.30 -0.56 31.41
N THR A 167 -71.29 -0.75 32.73
CA THR A 167 -70.10 -0.44 33.55
C THR A 167 -68.91 -1.30 33.08
N ALA A 168 -69.09 -2.60 32.93
CA ALA A 168 -68.02 -3.49 32.48
C ALA A 168 -67.54 -3.18 31.06
N ALA A 169 -68.39 -2.71 30.17
CA ALA A 169 -68.02 -2.28 28.85
C ALA A 169 -67.23 -0.98 28.85
N HIS A 170 -67.64 0.01 29.64
CA HIS A 170 -66.89 1.26 29.79
C HIS A 170 -65.53 1.01 30.42
N ASP A 171 -65.45 0.24 31.50
CA ASP A 171 -64.18 -0.10 32.14
C ASP A 171 -63.22 -0.79 31.16
N TYR A 172 -63.72 -1.74 30.37
CA TYR A 172 -62.94 -2.42 29.33
C TYR A 172 -62.40 -1.43 28.27
N VAL A 173 -63.28 -0.58 27.74
CA VAL A 173 -62.89 0.39 26.68
C VAL A 173 -61.89 1.42 27.21
N ASP A 174 -62.11 1.92 28.44
CA ASP A 174 -61.22 2.91 29.05
C ASP A 174 -59.83 2.33 29.26
N GLN A 175 -59.71 1.13 29.80
CA GLN A 175 -58.43 0.48 30.02
C GLN A 175 -57.75 0.09 28.72
N HIS A 176 -58.51 -0.35 27.73
CA HIS A 176 -58.06 -0.65 26.41
C HIS A 176 -57.48 0.62 25.71
N PHE A 177 -58.18 1.75 25.85
CA PHE A 177 -57.72 3.04 25.34
C PHE A 177 -56.45 3.54 26.05
N GLN A 178 -56.36 3.46 27.39
CA GLN A 178 -55.18 3.80 28.15
C GLN A 178 -53.98 2.91 27.73
N SER A 179 -54.16 1.63 27.64
CA SER A 179 -53.10 0.69 27.20
C SER A 179 -52.64 0.98 25.79
N GLY A 180 -53.55 1.26 24.86
CA GLY A 180 -53.23 1.63 23.46
C GLY A 180 -52.41 2.94 23.39
N LYS A 181 -52.76 3.94 24.19
CA LYS A 181 -52.06 5.22 24.31
C LYS A 181 -50.61 5.02 24.82
N TRP A 182 -50.43 4.24 25.89
CA TRP A 182 -49.10 3.92 26.41
C TRP A 182 -48.23 3.20 25.39
N ILE A 183 -48.76 2.16 24.73
CA ILE A 183 -48.04 1.39 23.71
C ILE A 183 -47.63 2.29 22.53
N SER A 184 -48.52 3.18 22.07
CA SER A 184 -48.22 4.10 20.97
C SER A 184 -47.15 5.10 21.36
N GLN A 185 -47.22 5.75 22.53
CA GLN A 185 -46.25 6.75 22.99
C GLN A 185 -44.87 6.14 23.26
N TYR A 186 -44.77 5.07 24.01
CA TYR A 186 -43.49 4.45 24.34
C TYR A 186 -42.89 3.69 23.17
N GLY A 187 -43.72 3.08 22.32
CA GLY A 187 -43.27 2.44 21.09
C GLY A 187 -42.62 3.44 20.13
N MET A 188 -43.22 4.63 19.98
CA MET A 188 -42.67 5.69 19.16
C MET A 188 -41.36 6.25 19.74
N LEU A 189 -41.28 6.49 21.07
CA LEU A 189 -40.04 6.94 21.74
C LEU A 189 -38.94 5.90 21.63
N PHE A 190 -39.25 4.62 21.81
CA PHE A 190 -38.26 3.54 21.67
C PHE A 190 -37.75 3.42 20.22
N GLY A 191 -38.64 3.49 19.23
CA GLY A 191 -38.27 3.49 17.82
C GLY A 191 -37.38 4.67 17.45
N PHE A 192 -37.69 5.87 17.95
CA PHE A 192 -36.88 7.06 17.74
C PHE A 192 -35.48 6.92 18.41
N ALA A 193 -35.44 6.47 19.67
CA ALA A 193 -34.16 6.25 20.37
C ALA A 193 -33.28 5.22 19.66
N LEU A 194 -33.88 4.15 19.15
CA LEU A 194 -33.18 3.12 18.39
C LEU A 194 -32.60 3.68 17.07
N ALA A 195 -33.41 4.49 16.35
CA ALA A 195 -32.99 5.14 15.11
C ALA A 195 -31.82 6.11 15.35
N VAL A 196 -31.91 6.94 16.38
CA VAL A 196 -30.82 7.87 16.78
C VAL A 196 -29.57 7.08 17.18
N GLY A 197 -29.71 6.03 17.98
CA GLY A 197 -28.59 5.16 18.36
C GLY A 197 -27.88 4.53 17.16
N LEU A 198 -28.64 4.07 16.17
CA LEU A 198 -28.09 3.52 14.92
C LEU A 198 -27.35 4.57 14.12
N VAL A 199 -27.92 5.77 13.96
CA VAL A 199 -27.25 6.89 13.26
C VAL A 199 -25.94 7.26 13.95
N VAL A 200 -25.94 7.38 15.28
CA VAL A 200 -24.72 7.68 16.05
C VAL A 200 -23.67 6.57 15.87
N LEU A 201 -24.08 5.31 15.88
CA LEU A 201 -23.17 4.19 15.64
C LEU A 201 -22.54 4.25 14.25
N LEU A 202 -23.35 4.52 13.22
CA LEU A 202 -22.89 4.67 11.83
C LEU A 202 -21.91 5.82 11.69
N LEU A 203 -22.23 6.99 12.27
CA LEU A 203 -21.35 8.15 12.25
C LEU A 203 -20.02 7.85 12.94
N ARG A 204 -20.01 7.15 14.07
CA ARG A 204 -18.77 6.73 14.75
C ARG A 204 -17.92 5.77 13.92
N VAL A 205 -18.55 4.83 13.22
CA VAL A 205 -17.84 3.88 12.34
C VAL A 205 -17.19 4.62 11.17
N ILE A 206 -17.93 5.55 10.54
CA ILE A 206 -17.42 6.36 9.42
C ILE A 206 -16.30 7.30 9.89
N ASP A 207 -16.51 8.01 11.00
CA ASP A 207 -15.51 8.93 11.57
C ASP A 207 -14.21 8.20 11.88
N ARG A 208 -14.27 7.04 12.55
CA ARG A 208 -13.09 6.22 12.85
C ARG A 208 -12.33 5.81 11.59
N ARG A 209 -13.03 5.47 10.50
CA ARG A 209 -12.41 5.11 9.22
C ARG A 209 -11.73 6.31 8.58
N ILE A 210 -12.40 7.46 8.55
CA ILE A 210 -11.83 8.71 8.01
C ILE A 210 -10.58 9.11 8.81
N GLN A 211 -10.59 8.98 10.13
CA GLN A 211 -9.42 9.29 10.97
C GLN A 211 -8.22 8.39 10.66
N VAL A 212 -8.44 7.11 10.36
CA VAL A 212 -7.35 6.20 9.96
C VAL A 212 -6.71 6.66 8.64
N THR A 213 -7.54 6.97 7.63
CA THR A 213 -7.06 7.49 6.34
C THR A 213 -6.35 8.83 6.50
N LEU A 214 -6.93 9.74 7.29
CA LEU A 214 -6.35 11.07 7.55
C LEU A 214 -4.99 10.97 8.27
N ASN A 215 -4.88 10.09 9.27
CA ASN A 215 -3.61 9.83 9.95
C ASN A 215 -2.56 9.27 8.98
N GLY A 216 -2.95 8.36 8.08
CA GLY A 216 -2.08 7.86 7.02
C GLY A 216 -1.57 8.99 6.12
N CYS A 217 -2.47 9.86 5.66
CA CYS A 217 -2.11 11.04 4.87
C CYS A 217 -1.16 11.99 5.63
N GLN A 218 -1.38 12.19 6.93
CA GLN A 218 -0.49 13.01 7.77
C GLN A 218 0.91 12.40 7.91
N GLN A 219 1.03 11.08 8.06
CA GLN A 219 2.34 10.41 8.09
C GLN A 219 3.09 10.61 6.78
N ILE A 220 2.39 10.50 5.63
CA ILE A 220 2.96 10.79 4.32
C ILE A 220 3.41 12.25 4.22
N ALA A 221 2.60 13.21 4.69
CA ALA A 221 2.95 14.64 4.72
C ALA A 221 4.17 14.94 5.61
N LEU A 222 4.40 14.15 6.65
CA LEU A 222 5.58 14.21 7.51
C LEU A 222 6.82 13.51 6.92
N GLY A 223 6.73 13.01 5.68
CA GLY A 223 7.84 12.35 4.99
C GLY A 223 8.00 10.86 5.30
N ARG A 224 7.05 10.23 5.96
CA ARG A 224 7.06 8.77 6.22
C ARG A 224 6.43 8.04 5.04
N PHE A 225 7.20 7.86 3.98
CA PHE A 225 6.77 7.15 2.79
C PHE A 225 6.99 5.64 2.96
N GLY A 226 6.01 4.85 2.49
CA GLY A 226 6.07 3.38 2.55
C GLY A 226 5.22 2.74 3.64
N ASP A 227 4.79 3.50 4.66
CA ASP A 227 3.77 3.03 5.60
C ASP A 227 2.44 2.84 4.86
N ARG A 228 1.80 1.68 5.06
CA ARG A 228 0.55 1.35 4.38
C ARG A 228 -0.64 1.56 5.30
N ILE A 229 -1.65 2.27 4.81
CA ILE A 229 -2.97 2.32 5.44
C ILE A 229 -3.58 0.92 5.34
N PRO A 230 -4.00 0.30 6.45
CA PRO A 230 -4.54 -1.05 6.43
C PRO A 230 -5.91 -1.09 5.72
N VAL A 231 -5.98 -1.88 4.66
CA VAL A 231 -7.19 -2.10 3.88
C VAL A 231 -7.91 -3.34 4.42
N HIS A 232 -9.14 -3.17 4.95
CA HIS A 232 -9.86 -4.25 5.63
C HIS A 232 -11.19 -4.65 4.95
N ARG A 233 -11.70 -3.86 4.01
CA ARG A 233 -13.00 -4.10 3.35
C ARG A 233 -13.00 -3.47 1.96
N GLU A 234 -13.83 -4.00 1.07
CA GLU A 234 -14.07 -3.42 -0.26
C GLU A 234 -15.22 -2.40 -0.19
N ASP A 235 -14.90 -1.12 -0.04
CA ASP A 235 -15.83 0.01 -0.08
C ASP A 235 -15.15 1.23 -0.76
N GLU A 236 -15.86 2.34 -0.93
CA GLU A 236 -15.35 3.55 -1.58
C GLU A 236 -14.16 4.17 -0.84
N LEU A 237 -14.10 4.03 0.49
CA LEU A 237 -12.96 4.46 1.30
C LEU A 237 -11.73 3.57 1.09
N THR A 238 -11.94 2.30 0.79
CA THR A 238 -10.86 1.38 0.42
C THR A 238 -10.16 1.82 -0.87
N ALA A 239 -10.92 2.22 -1.88
CA ALA A 239 -10.34 2.74 -3.12
C ALA A 239 -9.48 3.99 -2.86
N LEU A 240 -9.89 4.85 -1.92
CA LEU A 240 -9.09 5.99 -1.47
C LEU A 240 -7.81 5.55 -0.74
N ASP A 241 -7.93 4.61 0.21
CA ASP A 241 -6.78 4.07 0.96
C ASP A 241 -5.75 3.42 0.02
N GLU A 242 -6.21 2.67 -0.99
CA GLU A 242 -5.35 2.08 -2.02
C GLU A 242 -4.66 3.14 -2.89
N ALA A 243 -5.38 4.18 -3.31
CA ALA A 243 -4.80 5.27 -4.08
C ALA A 243 -3.72 6.02 -3.27
N VAL A 244 -3.98 6.28 -1.99
CA VAL A 244 -3.02 6.91 -1.07
C VAL A 244 -1.81 6.00 -0.84
N ASN A 245 -2.01 4.70 -0.64
CA ASN A 245 -0.94 3.72 -0.50
C ASN A 245 -0.07 3.62 -1.76
N LYS A 246 -0.69 3.62 -2.95
CA LYS A 246 0.01 3.62 -4.24
C LYS A 246 0.83 4.90 -4.41
N MET A 247 0.27 6.05 -4.07
CA MET A 247 0.98 7.34 -4.11
C MET A 247 2.17 7.36 -3.12
N SER A 248 1.96 6.95 -1.87
CA SER A 248 3.02 6.87 -0.85
C SER A 248 4.16 5.95 -1.28
N GLY A 249 3.83 4.76 -1.80
CA GLY A 249 4.81 3.81 -2.31
C GLY A 249 5.63 4.38 -3.48
N ARG A 250 4.99 5.09 -4.41
CA ARG A 250 5.67 5.75 -5.55
C ARG A 250 6.62 6.85 -5.08
N ILE A 251 6.18 7.71 -4.17
CA ILE A 251 7.03 8.79 -3.62
C ILE A 251 8.21 8.19 -2.86
N GLY A 252 7.97 7.21 -1.98
CA GLY A 252 9.02 6.51 -1.24
C GLY A 252 10.05 5.86 -2.17
N GLY A 253 9.59 5.25 -3.24
CA GLY A 253 10.45 4.67 -4.28
C GLY A 253 11.32 5.71 -4.98
N VAL A 254 10.73 6.84 -5.39
CA VAL A 254 11.48 7.94 -6.01
C VAL A 254 12.55 8.48 -5.06
N LEU A 255 12.21 8.72 -3.80
CA LEU A 255 13.18 9.20 -2.81
C LEU A 255 14.30 8.18 -2.59
N THR A 256 14.01 6.88 -2.55
CA THR A 256 15.03 5.83 -2.44
C THR A 256 15.96 5.81 -3.66
N LEU A 257 15.41 6.03 -4.86
CA LEU A 257 16.21 6.16 -6.09
C LEU A 257 17.12 7.37 -6.04
N LEU A 258 16.62 8.53 -5.61
CA LEU A 258 17.40 9.76 -5.50
C LEU A 258 18.50 9.65 -4.43
N ASP A 259 18.19 9.05 -3.29
CA ASP A 259 19.16 8.82 -2.22
C ASP A 259 20.27 7.86 -2.70
N GLY A 260 19.91 6.78 -3.41
CA GLY A 260 20.87 5.87 -4.03
C GLY A 260 21.83 6.56 -5.01
N VAL A 261 21.32 7.50 -5.80
CA VAL A 261 22.15 8.29 -6.73
C VAL A 261 23.06 9.26 -5.98
N GLN A 262 22.59 9.87 -4.88
CA GLN A 262 23.36 10.86 -4.11
C GLN A 262 24.43 10.24 -3.21
N GLN A 263 24.16 9.06 -2.66
CA GLN A 263 25.09 8.38 -1.73
C GLN A 263 26.15 7.54 -2.44
N GLY A 264 26.00 7.27 -3.74
CA GLY A 264 26.97 6.54 -4.53
C GLY A 264 28.33 7.24 -4.55
N GLY A 265 29.38 6.53 -4.13
CA GLY A 265 30.75 7.06 -4.12
C GLY A 265 31.46 6.91 -5.46
N ASP A 266 31.08 5.88 -6.21
CA ASP A 266 31.54 5.55 -7.56
C ASP A 266 30.36 5.05 -8.40
N LEU A 267 30.60 4.87 -9.69
CA LEU A 267 29.55 4.45 -10.63
C LEU A 267 28.98 3.07 -10.29
N ASP A 268 29.81 2.11 -9.92
CA ASP A 268 29.34 0.73 -9.64
C ASP A 268 28.46 0.67 -8.40
N SER A 269 28.87 1.37 -7.33
CA SER A 269 28.07 1.52 -6.10
C SER A 269 26.74 2.20 -6.39
N THR A 270 26.77 3.27 -7.20
CA THR A 270 25.55 4.00 -7.61
C THR A 270 24.60 3.11 -8.41
N LEU A 271 25.12 2.36 -9.40
CA LEU A 271 24.31 1.41 -10.17
C LEU A 271 23.75 0.28 -9.31
N GLY A 272 24.55 -0.22 -8.35
CA GLY A 272 24.09 -1.22 -7.38
C GLY A 272 22.92 -0.72 -6.52
N GLN A 273 23.04 0.49 -5.98
CA GLN A 273 21.97 1.11 -5.19
C GLN A 273 20.72 1.39 -6.02
N LEU A 274 20.89 1.88 -7.26
CA LEU A 274 19.79 2.06 -8.20
C LEU A 274 19.09 0.73 -8.50
N CYS A 275 19.84 -0.35 -8.77
CA CYS A 275 19.27 -1.67 -9.03
C CYS A 275 18.47 -2.18 -7.83
N MET A 276 19.01 -2.05 -6.61
CA MET A 276 18.30 -2.45 -5.38
C MET A 276 17.03 -1.63 -5.15
N ALA A 277 17.07 -0.33 -5.41
CA ALA A 277 15.90 0.54 -5.28
C ALA A 277 14.83 0.20 -6.33
N LEU A 278 15.22 -0.01 -7.58
CA LEU A 278 14.33 -0.41 -8.68
C LEU A 278 13.76 -1.82 -8.48
N SER A 279 14.55 -2.75 -7.93
CA SER A 279 14.07 -4.10 -7.61
C SER A 279 12.95 -4.10 -6.55
N LYS A 280 12.99 -3.16 -5.59
CA LYS A 280 11.91 -2.95 -4.61
C LYS A 280 10.67 -2.31 -5.22
N LEU A 281 10.84 -1.46 -6.23
CA LEU A 281 9.75 -0.77 -6.90
C LEU A 281 8.99 -1.66 -7.88
N ASP A 282 9.72 -2.38 -8.74
CA ASP A 282 9.14 -3.13 -9.87
C ASP A 282 9.96 -4.36 -10.30
N LYS A 283 10.56 -5.07 -9.36
CA LYS A 283 11.26 -6.35 -9.62
C LYS A 283 12.33 -6.27 -10.71
N VAL A 284 13.06 -5.15 -10.80
CA VAL A 284 14.20 -5.04 -11.72
C VAL A 284 15.34 -5.93 -11.22
N ASP A 285 15.79 -6.86 -12.06
CA ASP A 285 16.83 -7.82 -11.72
C ASP A 285 18.21 -7.37 -12.20
N TRP A 286 18.26 -6.50 -13.20
CA TRP A 286 19.49 -6.05 -13.82
C TRP A 286 19.33 -4.68 -14.47
N LEU A 287 20.43 -3.92 -14.50
CA LEU A 287 20.54 -2.66 -15.23
C LEU A 287 21.91 -2.45 -15.85
N ALA A 288 21.94 -1.67 -16.93
CA ALA A 288 23.17 -1.20 -17.57
C ALA A 288 23.06 0.26 -17.98
N LEU A 289 24.12 1.02 -17.73
CA LEU A 289 24.25 2.43 -18.10
C LEU A 289 25.05 2.55 -19.39
N TYR A 290 24.48 3.21 -20.37
CA TYR A 290 25.12 3.58 -21.61
C TYR A 290 25.30 5.10 -21.71
N GLU A 291 26.44 5.53 -22.19
CA GLU A 291 26.71 6.89 -22.63
C GLU A 291 26.61 6.92 -24.16
N ILE A 292 25.90 7.92 -24.66
CA ILE A 292 25.63 8.09 -26.08
C ILE A 292 26.19 9.43 -26.51
N ASP A 293 27.14 9.41 -27.42
CA ASP A 293 27.65 10.58 -28.11
C ASP A 293 26.90 10.72 -29.43
N GLN A 294 25.97 11.66 -29.48
CA GLN A 294 25.11 11.85 -30.66
C GLN A 294 25.91 12.33 -31.88
N LEU A 295 26.98 13.12 -31.68
CA LEU A 295 27.83 13.60 -32.78
C LEU A 295 28.64 12.48 -33.42
N ARG A 296 29.15 11.58 -32.63
CA ARG A 296 30.01 10.49 -33.08
C ARG A 296 29.25 9.22 -33.40
N SER A 297 27.94 9.23 -33.20
CA SER A 297 27.08 8.03 -33.28
C SER A 297 27.64 6.84 -32.49
N ALA A 298 28.29 7.12 -31.35
CA ALA A 298 28.97 6.13 -30.53
C ALA A 298 28.16 5.82 -29.27
N VAL A 299 27.96 4.56 -28.99
CA VAL A 299 27.32 4.05 -27.77
C VAL A 299 28.36 3.31 -26.95
N LYS A 300 28.56 3.74 -25.72
CA LYS A 300 29.55 3.16 -24.83
C LYS A 300 28.89 2.65 -23.54
N LEU A 301 29.01 1.35 -23.27
CA LEU A 301 28.64 0.80 -21.97
C LEU A 301 29.57 1.39 -20.89
N ARG A 302 28.99 2.04 -19.89
CA ARG A 302 29.72 2.65 -18.76
C ARG A 302 29.76 1.74 -17.55
N GLY A 303 28.69 1.00 -17.31
CA GLY A 303 28.61 0.06 -16.21
C GLY A 303 27.35 -0.76 -16.27
N GLN A 304 27.31 -1.84 -15.50
CA GLN A 304 26.15 -2.70 -15.35
C GLN A 304 26.11 -3.31 -13.96
N TYR A 305 24.93 -3.63 -13.47
CA TYR A 305 24.78 -4.29 -12.18
C TYR A 305 23.63 -5.32 -12.22
N PRO A 306 23.86 -6.55 -11.74
CA PRO A 306 25.14 -7.19 -11.45
C PRO A 306 25.98 -7.41 -12.72
N LYS A 307 27.31 -7.46 -12.58
CA LYS A 307 28.30 -7.58 -13.68
C LYS A 307 28.39 -9.03 -14.24
N ARG A 308 27.28 -9.66 -14.51
CA ARG A 308 27.24 -11.11 -14.89
C ARG A 308 27.11 -11.36 -16.39
N TYR A 309 26.73 -10.35 -17.17
CA TYR A 309 26.25 -10.54 -18.51
C TYR A 309 27.19 -9.88 -19.52
N ALA A 310 27.58 -10.66 -20.56
CA ALA A 310 28.28 -10.13 -21.70
C ALA A 310 27.25 -9.56 -22.70
N LEU A 311 27.26 -8.26 -22.91
CA LEU A 311 26.35 -7.60 -23.82
C LEU A 311 26.99 -7.43 -25.19
N PRO A 312 26.22 -7.52 -26.28
CA PRO A 312 26.71 -7.23 -27.62
C PRO A 312 27.10 -5.74 -27.72
N HIS A 313 27.92 -5.44 -28.72
CA HIS A 313 28.16 -4.06 -29.11
C HIS A 313 26.87 -3.48 -29.69
N ILE A 314 26.46 -2.30 -29.20
CA ILE A 314 25.26 -1.64 -29.68
C ILE A 314 25.67 -0.53 -30.62
N ASP A 315 25.19 -0.57 -31.86
CA ASP A 315 25.33 0.51 -32.82
C ASP A 315 24.31 1.62 -32.53
N ALA A 316 24.72 2.88 -32.54
CA ALA A 316 23.85 4.02 -32.30
C ALA A 316 22.66 4.08 -33.28
N GLY A 317 22.85 3.60 -34.52
CA GLY A 317 21.82 3.55 -35.54
C GLY A 317 20.68 2.55 -35.28
N SER A 318 20.95 1.54 -34.43
CA SER A 318 19.97 0.50 -34.08
C SER A 318 19.07 0.89 -32.90
N LEU A 319 19.29 2.04 -32.27
CA LEU A 319 18.61 2.43 -31.06
C LEU A 319 17.30 3.16 -31.35
N PRO A 320 16.19 2.77 -30.68
CA PRO A 320 14.83 3.20 -31.06
C PRO A 320 14.54 4.68 -30.79
N TRP A 321 15.34 5.38 -29.98
CA TRP A 321 15.08 6.78 -29.59
C TRP A 321 15.40 7.84 -30.64
N GLN A 322 16.06 7.50 -31.73
CA GLN A 322 16.27 8.47 -32.83
C GLN A 322 14.94 8.89 -33.49
N GLN A 323 13.90 8.06 -33.34
CA GLN A 323 12.59 8.27 -33.95
C GLN A 323 11.52 8.77 -32.97
N GLU A 324 11.71 8.66 -31.65
CA GLU A 324 10.70 8.97 -30.65
C GLU A 324 11.21 9.97 -29.60
N ARG A 325 10.37 10.98 -29.28
CA ARG A 325 10.59 11.89 -28.14
C ARG A 325 10.30 11.25 -26.77
N ALA A 326 10.04 9.94 -26.73
CA ALA A 326 9.71 9.23 -25.50
C ALA A 326 10.94 9.07 -24.61
N ARG A 327 10.78 9.34 -23.31
CA ARG A 327 11.85 9.14 -22.30
C ARG A 327 12.02 7.69 -21.89
N THR A 328 11.02 6.85 -22.15
CA THR A 328 11.03 5.43 -21.84
C THR A 328 10.57 4.64 -23.06
N ILE A 329 11.28 3.56 -23.39
CA ILE A 329 10.99 2.70 -24.53
C ILE A 329 11.04 1.27 -24.05
N SER A 330 9.91 0.58 -24.13
CA SER A 330 9.84 -0.84 -23.77
C SER A 330 10.52 -1.71 -24.83
N LEU A 331 11.27 -2.69 -24.38
CA LEU A 331 11.94 -3.69 -25.20
C LEU A 331 11.44 -5.07 -24.78
N THR A 332 10.97 -5.86 -25.74
CA THR A 332 10.55 -7.23 -25.47
C THR A 332 11.70 -8.16 -25.83
N PRO A 333 12.33 -8.86 -24.87
CA PRO A 333 13.31 -9.89 -25.16
C PRO A 333 12.69 -10.96 -26.05
N ALA A 334 13.36 -11.32 -27.13
CA ALA A 334 12.85 -12.27 -28.12
C ALA A 334 13.98 -13.21 -28.57
N PRO A 335 13.67 -14.45 -28.95
CA PRO A 335 14.66 -15.34 -29.55
C PRO A 335 15.29 -14.68 -30.78
N ASP A 336 16.56 -14.98 -30.99
CA ASP A 336 17.49 -14.35 -31.94
C ASP A 336 16.81 -13.78 -33.19
N ARG A 337 16.70 -12.47 -33.25
CA ARG A 337 16.40 -11.73 -34.49
C ARG A 337 17.72 -11.17 -34.99
N PRO A 338 18.07 -11.39 -36.27
CA PRO A 338 19.31 -10.86 -36.85
C PRO A 338 19.43 -9.33 -36.77
N GLU A 339 18.29 -8.65 -36.59
CA GLU A 339 18.17 -7.19 -36.55
C GLU A 339 18.26 -6.60 -35.13
N ASP A 340 18.18 -7.43 -34.07
CA ASP A 340 18.23 -6.98 -32.67
C ASP A 340 19.02 -7.96 -31.80
N GLU A 341 20.34 -7.85 -31.86
CA GLU A 341 21.26 -8.68 -31.09
C GLU A 341 21.10 -8.48 -29.57
N LEU A 342 20.65 -7.28 -29.13
CA LEU A 342 20.44 -6.99 -27.74
C LEU A 342 19.21 -7.73 -27.19
N ALA A 343 18.08 -7.72 -27.91
CA ALA A 343 16.89 -8.47 -27.51
C ALA A 343 17.16 -9.96 -27.43
N GLY A 344 17.95 -10.51 -28.39
CA GLY A 344 18.40 -11.88 -28.38
C GLY A 344 19.31 -12.21 -27.19
N ALA A 345 20.23 -11.31 -26.83
CA ALA A 345 21.08 -11.48 -25.66
C ALA A 345 20.27 -11.50 -24.36
N LEU A 346 19.35 -10.57 -24.18
CA LEU A 346 18.47 -10.51 -23.01
C LEU A 346 17.62 -11.77 -22.88
N TYR A 347 17.08 -12.27 -23.99
CA TYR A 347 16.32 -13.52 -24.02
C TYR A 347 17.18 -14.73 -23.59
N ARG A 348 18.41 -14.86 -24.08
CA ARG A 348 19.36 -15.92 -23.67
C ARG A 348 19.64 -15.89 -22.17
N TYR A 349 19.66 -14.69 -21.55
CA TYR A 349 19.82 -14.51 -20.11
C TYR A 349 18.53 -14.67 -19.31
N ARG A 350 17.42 -15.09 -19.95
CA ARG A 350 16.10 -15.35 -19.35
C ARG A 350 15.46 -14.10 -18.77
N PHE A 351 15.67 -12.95 -19.39
CA PHE A 351 14.84 -11.77 -19.11
C PHE A 351 13.57 -11.85 -19.95
N GLU A 352 12.44 -11.46 -19.34
CA GLU A 352 11.12 -11.50 -19.98
C GLU A 352 10.60 -10.10 -20.32
N SER A 353 11.07 -9.08 -19.61
CA SER A 353 10.78 -7.68 -19.91
C SER A 353 12.03 -6.83 -19.81
N ALA A 354 12.11 -5.80 -20.64
CA ALA A 354 13.18 -4.81 -20.59
C ALA A 354 12.67 -3.42 -20.99
N MET A 355 13.40 -2.38 -20.58
CA MET A 355 13.03 -0.99 -20.85
C MET A 355 14.26 -0.12 -20.93
N TRP A 356 14.30 0.77 -21.90
CA TRP A 356 15.23 1.88 -21.94
C TRP A 356 14.64 3.09 -21.19
N VAL A 357 15.47 3.72 -20.38
CA VAL A 357 15.17 5.02 -19.75
C VAL A 357 16.20 6.02 -20.25
N ILE A 358 15.74 6.97 -21.04
CA ILE A 358 16.61 7.98 -21.69
C ILE A 358 16.71 9.19 -20.78
N MET A 359 17.93 9.57 -20.47
CA MET A 359 18.27 10.66 -19.58
C MET A 359 19.00 11.75 -20.41
N PRO A 360 18.25 12.71 -20.97
CA PRO A 360 18.85 13.80 -21.73
C PRO A 360 19.71 14.68 -20.81
N MET A 361 20.89 15.05 -21.30
CA MET A 361 21.83 15.92 -20.61
C MET A 361 21.91 17.28 -21.33
N GLU A 362 22.55 18.25 -20.69
CA GLU A 362 22.89 19.51 -21.35
C GLU A 362 23.99 19.27 -22.41
N GLY A 363 23.71 19.63 -23.66
CA GLY A 363 24.61 19.42 -24.78
C GLY A 363 24.23 18.20 -25.65
N GLU A 364 25.23 17.63 -26.33
CA GLU A 364 25.04 16.56 -27.32
C GLU A 364 25.25 15.14 -26.75
N GLN A 365 25.48 15.05 -25.46
CA GLN A 365 25.60 13.77 -24.74
C GLN A 365 24.27 13.40 -24.08
N CYS A 366 23.90 12.12 -24.10
CA CYS A 366 22.84 11.61 -23.28
C CYS A 366 23.25 10.30 -22.61
N PHE A 367 22.61 9.99 -21.50
CA PHE A 367 22.70 8.68 -20.88
C PHE A 367 21.44 7.89 -21.17
N ALA A 368 21.59 6.58 -21.30
CA ALA A 368 20.48 5.64 -21.37
C ALA A 368 20.70 4.52 -20.36
N LEU A 369 19.69 4.26 -19.56
CA LEU A 369 19.69 3.17 -18.62
C LEU A 369 18.83 2.05 -19.21
N LEU A 370 19.43 0.89 -19.44
CA LEU A 370 18.69 -0.33 -19.82
C LEU A 370 18.37 -1.09 -18.57
N LEU A 371 17.09 -1.31 -18.33
CA LEU A 371 16.54 -2.11 -17.24
C LEU A 371 16.07 -3.45 -17.79
N ALA A 372 16.23 -4.54 -17.03
CA ALA A 372 15.65 -5.82 -17.38
C ALA A 372 15.14 -6.58 -16.16
N SER A 373 14.06 -7.32 -16.36
CA SER A 373 13.41 -8.14 -15.35
C SER A 373 13.12 -9.57 -15.88
N ARG A 374 13.13 -10.53 -14.98
CA ARG A 374 12.72 -11.92 -15.24
C ARG A 374 11.21 -12.13 -15.08
N SER A 375 10.47 -11.08 -14.81
CA SER A 375 9.01 -11.09 -14.72
C SER A 375 8.43 -10.39 -15.95
N ALA A 376 7.52 -11.05 -16.66
CA ALA A 376 6.82 -10.45 -17.81
C ALA A 376 5.93 -9.27 -17.38
N ASP A 377 5.42 -9.29 -16.15
CA ASP A 377 4.55 -8.26 -15.60
C ASP A 377 5.31 -7.05 -15.02
N ALA A 378 6.65 -7.03 -15.10
CA ALA A 378 7.45 -5.90 -14.70
C ALA A 378 7.60 -4.88 -15.83
N LEU A 379 8.07 -3.68 -15.50
CA LEU A 379 8.40 -2.61 -16.47
C LEU A 379 7.21 -2.18 -17.35
N HIS A 380 6.01 -2.18 -16.78
CA HIS A 380 4.78 -1.77 -17.46
C HIS A 380 4.59 -0.22 -17.48
N SER A 381 3.51 0.26 -18.11
CA SER A 381 3.25 1.68 -18.38
C SER A 381 3.37 2.60 -17.17
N ASP A 382 2.88 2.16 -16.02
CA ASP A 382 2.91 2.96 -14.79
C ASP A 382 4.33 3.26 -14.30
N ILE A 383 5.23 2.26 -14.41
CA ILE A 383 6.63 2.43 -14.03
C ILE A 383 7.40 3.19 -15.10
N ALA A 384 7.05 2.99 -16.38
CA ALA A 384 7.61 3.74 -17.50
C ALA A 384 7.38 5.25 -17.32
N GLU A 385 6.15 5.64 -16.98
CA GLU A 385 5.81 7.04 -16.71
C GLU A 385 6.59 7.59 -15.51
N LEU A 386 6.65 6.83 -14.42
CA LEU A 386 7.42 7.23 -13.23
C LEU A 386 8.89 7.45 -13.56
N LEU A 387 9.53 6.47 -14.22
CA LEU A 387 10.95 6.53 -14.59
C LEU A 387 11.21 7.64 -15.59
N GLY A 388 10.32 7.86 -16.56
CA GLY A 388 10.41 8.98 -17.50
C GLY A 388 10.41 10.35 -16.82
N ASN A 389 9.64 10.50 -15.74
CA ASN A 389 9.56 11.74 -14.96
C ASN A 389 10.81 11.96 -14.09
N VAL A 390 11.43 10.92 -13.55
CA VAL A 390 12.63 11.03 -12.70
C VAL A 390 13.94 10.88 -13.48
N ALA A 391 13.89 10.46 -14.75
CA ALA A 391 15.05 10.25 -15.61
C ALA A 391 16.04 11.44 -15.65
N PRO A 392 15.60 12.72 -15.76
CA PRO A 392 16.52 13.85 -15.74
C PRO A 392 17.30 13.97 -14.44
N ILE A 393 16.65 13.65 -13.29
CA ILE A 393 17.29 13.76 -11.97
C ILE A 393 18.31 12.64 -11.78
N ILE A 394 17.95 11.41 -12.17
CA ILE A 394 18.87 10.26 -12.16
C ILE A 394 20.06 10.54 -13.07
N GLY A 395 19.80 11.03 -14.30
CA GLY A 395 20.83 11.37 -15.27
C GLY A 395 21.80 12.42 -14.73
N HIS A 396 21.31 13.50 -14.14
CA HIS A 396 22.15 14.54 -13.54
C HIS A 396 23.02 14.00 -12.39
N GLY A 397 22.46 13.13 -11.53
CA GLY A 397 23.22 12.48 -10.47
C GLY A 397 24.33 11.56 -10.99
N LEU A 398 24.03 10.76 -12.02
CA LEU A 398 25.02 9.89 -12.68
C LEU A 398 26.11 10.71 -13.39
N ASP A 399 25.76 11.79 -14.07
CA ASP A 399 26.71 12.69 -14.69
C ASP A 399 27.66 13.30 -13.67
N LYS A 400 27.13 13.78 -12.54
CA LYS A 400 27.95 14.29 -11.44
C LYS A 400 28.97 13.25 -10.95
N THR A 401 28.54 11.98 -10.81
CA THR A 401 29.43 10.88 -10.41
C THR A 401 30.52 10.63 -11.46
N LEU A 402 30.14 10.55 -12.73
CA LEU A 402 31.07 10.37 -13.85
C LEU A 402 32.00 11.57 -14.05
N LEU A 403 31.53 12.80 -13.86
CA LEU A 403 32.33 14.00 -13.93
C LEU A 403 33.38 14.01 -12.82
N ALA A 404 33.01 13.66 -11.58
CA ALA A 404 33.96 13.55 -10.48
C ALA A 404 35.06 12.52 -10.78
N GLU A 405 34.67 11.35 -11.35
CA GLU A 405 35.61 10.32 -11.76
C GLU A 405 36.55 10.82 -12.90
N ARG A 406 36.01 11.49 -13.92
CA ARG A 406 36.79 12.10 -15.00
C ARG A 406 37.74 13.16 -14.51
N LEU A 407 37.32 14.04 -13.59
CA LEU A 407 38.15 15.06 -12.98
C LEU A 407 39.31 14.46 -12.17
N LEU A 408 38.99 13.40 -11.38
CA LEU A 408 40.02 12.68 -10.64
C LEU A 408 41.07 12.08 -11.58
N LEU A 409 40.66 11.38 -12.63
CA LEU A 409 41.56 10.80 -13.62
C LEU A 409 42.40 11.87 -14.35
N ALA A 410 41.79 12.97 -14.75
CA ALA A 410 42.47 14.07 -15.38
C ALA A 410 43.53 14.70 -14.46
N THR A 411 43.17 14.85 -13.17
CA THR A 411 44.10 15.38 -12.14
C THR A 411 45.26 14.41 -11.90
N VAL A 412 44.96 13.11 -11.72
CA VAL A 412 45.98 12.05 -11.58
C VAL A 412 46.95 12.08 -12.75
N ASN A 413 46.41 12.03 -13.97
CA ASN A 413 47.22 12.03 -15.19
C ASN A 413 48.03 13.35 -15.35
N GLY A 414 47.41 14.48 -15.03
CA GLY A 414 48.08 15.79 -15.08
C GLY A 414 49.24 15.91 -14.10
N LEU A 415 49.02 15.49 -12.85
CA LEU A 415 50.08 15.51 -11.81
C LEU A 415 51.17 14.49 -12.12
N SER A 416 50.84 13.29 -12.56
CA SER A 416 51.82 12.28 -12.96
C SER A 416 52.68 12.78 -14.13
N LYS A 417 52.04 13.37 -15.15
CA LYS A 417 52.77 13.95 -16.30
C LYS A 417 53.62 15.13 -15.92
N LEU A 418 53.22 15.94 -14.94
CA LEU A 418 54.03 17.03 -14.42
C LEU A 418 55.29 16.50 -13.69
N ALA A 419 55.14 15.43 -12.90
CA ALA A 419 56.25 14.76 -12.24
C ALA A 419 57.21 14.14 -13.28
N GLU A 420 56.67 13.43 -14.30
CA GLU A 420 57.44 12.83 -15.39
C GLU A 420 58.14 13.86 -16.28
N SER A 421 57.57 15.06 -16.47
CA SER A 421 58.19 16.12 -17.29
C SER A 421 59.54 16.62 -16.75
N ARG A 422 59.84 16.34 -15.49
CA ARG A 422 61.15 16.60 -14.86
C ARG A 422 62.14 15.45 -15.04
N ASP A 423 61.69 14.28 -15.49
CA ASP A 423 62.51 13.11 -15.78
C ASP A 423 62.64 12.92 -17.30
N THR A 424 63.64 12.18 -17.75
CA THR A 424 63.90 11.91 -19.19
C THR A 424 63.08 10.79 -19.78
N GLU A 425 62.00 10.36 -19.11
CA GLU A 425 61.16 9.27 -19.56
C GLU A 425 60.18 9.69 -20.69
N THR A 426 59.78 8.76 -21.53
CA THR A 426 58.98 9.05 -22.75
C THR A 426 57.50 9.12 -22.45
N GLY A 427 56.77 10.09 -23.06
CA GLY A 427 55.36 10.41 -22.75
C GLY A 427 54.33 9.28 -22.85
N ASN A 428 54.67 8.08 -23.31
CA ASN A 428 53.79 6.91 -23.34
C ASN A 428 54.04 5.92 -22.20
N HIS A 429 55.08 6.18 -21.36
CA HIS A 429 55.41 5.32 -20.23
C HIS A 429 54.21 5.16 -19.27
N LEU A 430 53.57 6.23 -18.84
CA LEU A 430 52.43 6.20 -17.92
C LEU A 430 51.24 5.43 -18.48
N VAL A 431 50.98 5.53 -19.80
CA VAL A 431 49.92 4.78 -20.45
C VAL A 431 50.25 3.28 -20.48
N ARG A 432 51.49 2.92 -20.84
CA ARG A 432 51.94 1.51 -20.83
C ARG A 432 51.88 0.93 -19.42
N MET A 433 52.36 1.68 -18.42
CA MET A 433 52.32 1.31 -17.01
C MET A 433 50.89 0.95 -16.56
N SER A 434 49.90 1.83 -16.84
CA SER A 434 48.49 1.55 -16.52
C SER A 434 47.98 0.27 -17.21
N GLN A 435 48.32 0.08 -18.49
CA GLN A 435 47.85 -1.06 -19.25
C GLN A 435 48.52 -2.38 -18.85
N TYR A 436 49.83 -2.38 -18.62
CA TYR A 436 50.54 -3.57 -18.12
C TYR A 436 50.06 -3.97 -16.74
N SER A 437 49.91 -3.00 -15.83
CA SER A 437 49.37 -3.23 -14.49
C SER A 437 47.93 -3.77 -14.54
N ARG A 438 47.10 -3.29 -15.49
CA ARG A 438 45.75 -3.82 -15.71
C ARG A 438 45.78 -5.29 -16.09
N ILE A 439 46.53 -5.63 -17.15
CA ILE A 439 46.59 -7.02 -17.67
C ILE A 439 47.15 -7.94 -16.59
N LEU A 440 48.18 -7.52 -15.85
CA LEU A 440 48.74 -8.31 -14.76
C LEU A 440 47.72 -8.53 -13.64
N ALA A 441 47.03 -7.48 -13.21
CA ALA A 441 45.99 -7.59 -12.19
C ALA A 441 44.84 -8.50 -12.61
N GLU A 442 44.35 -8.35 -13.86
CA GLU A 442 43.31 -9.23 -14.44
C GLU A 442 43.79 -10.69 -14.50
N SER A 443 45.02 -10.94 -14.97
CA SER A 443 45.58 -12.29 -15.03
C SER A 443 45.77 -12.90 -13.63
N TYR A 444 46.21 -12.10 -12.67
CA TYR A 444 46.36 -12.56 -11.28
C TYR A 444 45.03 -12.90 -10.65
N VAL A 445 43.95 -12.13 -10.94
CA VAL A 445 42.57 -12.44 -10.50
C VAL A 445 42.08 -13.77 -11.07
N LEU A 446 42.43 -14.05 -12.31
CA LEU A 446 41.96 -15.29 -12.99
C LEU A 446 42.77 -16.53 -12.57
N PHE A 447 44.09 -16.40 -12.39
CA PHE A 447 45.04 -17.51 -12.28
C PHE A 447 45.82 -17.55 -10.97
N GLY A 448 45.74 -16.51 -10.15
CA GLY A 448 46.47 -16.39 -8.90
C GLY A 448 46.01 -17.31 -7.80
N PRO A 449 46.82 -17.51 -6.75
CA PRO A 449 46.49 -18.35 -5.61
C PRO A 449 45.30 -17.78 -4.83
N ARG A 450 44.30 -18.58 -4.62
CA ARG A 450 43.14 -18.24 -3.76
C ARG A 450 43.57 -18.29 -2.30
N GLY A 451 43.57 -17.16 -1.60
CA GLY A 451 43.80 -17.16 -0.14
C GLY A 451 44.72 -16.04 0.40
N GLU A 452 44.98 -14.99 -0.35
CA GLU A 452 45.63 -13.79 0.21
C GLU A 452 44.64 -13.02 1.13
N PRO A 453 45.15 -12.39 2.23
CA PRO A 453 44.30 -11.64 3.17
C PRO A 453 43.47 -10.53 2.54
N ASP A 454 43.99 -9.93 1.45
CA ASP A 454 43.34 -8.83 0.70
C ASP A 454 42.56 -9.35 -0.53
N TRP A 455 42.49 -10.68 -0.73
CA TRP A 455 41.80 -11.29 -1.85
C TRP A 455 40.30 -11.36 -1.60
N ASN A 456 39.57 -10.45 -2.17
CA ASN A 456 38.11 -10.50 -2.27
C ASN A 456 37.69 -10.58 -3.75
N PRO A 457 37.18 -11.74 -4.23
CA PRO A 457 36.73 -11.88 -5.62
C PRO A 457 35.66 -10.86 -6.01
N ASP A 458 34.83 -10.43 -5.06
CA ASP A 458 33.76 -9.44 -5.29
C ASP A 458 34.31 -7.99 -5.36
N ALA A 459 35.44 -7.71 -4.71
CA ALA A 459 36.15 -6.42 -4.77
C ALA A 459 37.21 -6.36 -5.90
N SER A 460 37.46 -7.46 -6.60
CA SER A 460 38.53 -7.56 -7.62
C SER A 460 38.41 -6.50 -8.72
N GLY A 461 37.19 -6.17 -9.13
CA GLY A 461 36.94 -5.16 -10.16
C GLY A 461 37.28 -3.74 -9.70
N GLU A 462 37.07 -3.40 -8.44
CA GLU A 462 37.44 -2.11 -7.86
C GLU A 462 38.97 -1.98 -7.70
N PHE A 463 39.59 -3.01 -7.16
CA PHE A 463 41.03 -3.09 -7.03
C PHE A 463 41.76 -2.93 -8.37
N ILE A 464 41.32 -3.65 -9.42
CA ILE A 464 41.89 -3.50 -10.76
C ILE A 464 41.75 -2.07 -11.28
N ARG A 465 40.59 -1.45 -11.11
CA ARG A 465 40.36 -0.06 -11.51
C ARG A 465 41.30 0.90 -10.79
N ASP A 466 41.50 0.71 -9.49
CA ASP A 466 42.37 1.57 -8.70
C ASP A 466 43.83 1.36 -9.05
N VAL A 467 44.29 0.14 -9.29
CA VAL A 467 45.63 -0.12 -9.81
C VAL A 467 45.84 0.58 -11.15
N VAL A 468 44.90 0.45 -12.09
CA VAL A 468 44.99 1.14 -13.40
C VAL A 468 45.01 2.65 -13.28
N ARG A 469 44.19 3.18 -12.37
CA ARG A 469 44.07 4.62 -12.11
C ARG A 469 45.34 5.21 -11.52
N PHE A 470 45.92 4.51 -10.57
CA PHE A 470 47.02 5.05 -9.74
C PHE A 470 48.41 4.52 -10.09
N ALA A 471 48.58 3.52 -10.95
CA ALA A 471 49.88 3.09 -11.45
C ALA A 471 50.74 4.27 -12.00
N PRO A 472 50.17 5.26 -12.72
CA PRO A 472 50.92 6.44 -13.17
C PRO A 472 51.52 7.29 -12.04
N MET A 473 51.01 7.12 -10.79
CA MET A 473 51.49 7.93 -9.65
C MET A 473 52.68 7.32 -8.89
N HIS A 474 53.21 6.18 -9.33
CA HIS A 474 54.29 5.49 -8.62
C HIS A 474 55.46 6.44 -8.31
N ASP A 475 55.80 7.29 -9.26
CA ASP A 475 56.92 8.21 -9.21
C ASP A 475 56.57 9.67 -8.85
N ILE A 476 55.33 9.94 -8.37
CA ILE A 476 54.90 11.33 -8.04
C ILE A 476 55.84 12.05 -7.07
N GLY A 477 56.51 11.32 -6.19
CA GLY A 477 57.43 11.88 -5.21
C GLY A 477 58.76 12.39 -5.78
N LYS A 478 59.08 12.09 -7.05
CA LYS A 478 60.26 12.69 -7.74
C LYS A 478 60.16 14.22 -7.79
N VAL A 479 58.98 14.78 -7.64
CA VAL A 479 58.78 16.25 -7.53
C VAL A 479 59.55 16.86 -6.35
N GLY A 480 59.75 16.10 -5.28
CA GLY A 480 60.49 16.54 -4.09
C GLY A 480 62.01 16.29 -4.16
N VAL A 481 62.50 15.61 -5.21
CA VAL A 481 63.94 15.37 -5.39
C VAL A 481 64.60 16.61 -6.04
N PRO A 482 65.70 17.09 -5.52
CA PRO A 482 66.42 18.21 -6.13
C PRO A 482 66.88 17.95 -7.58
N ASP A 483 66.76 18.93 -8.47
CA ASP A 483 67.16 18.82 -9.89
C ASP A 483 68.63 18.44 -10.07
N SER A 484 69.51 18.86 -9.17
CA SER A 484 70.90 18.48 -9.17
C SER A 484 71.17 16.99 -9.02
N ILE A 485 70.21 16.27 -8.43
CA ILE A 485 70.25 14.82 -8.26
C ILE A 485 69.42 14.13 -9.37
N LEU A 486 68.18 14.58 -9.59
CA LEU A 486 67.30 14.01 -10.56
C LEU A 486 67.84 14.05 -11.98
N LEU A 487 68.41 15.19 -12.39
CA LEU A 487 68.94 15.45 -13.74
C LEU A 487 70.46 15.25 -13.86
N LYS A 488 71.09 14.67 -12.86
CA LYS A 488 72.54 14.50 -12.86
C LYS A 488 73.02 13.64 -14.01
N PRO A 489 73.91 14.18 -14.91
CA PRO A 489 74.44 13.35 -15.98
C PRO A 489 75.56 12.43 -15.40
N GLY A 490 75.17 11.19 -15.05
CA GLY A 490 76.17 10.23 -14.55
C GLY A 490 75.68 9.44 -13.32
N ARG A 491 76.62 8.75 -12.68
CA ARG A 491 76.28 7.92 -11.50
C ARG A 491 76.08 8.79 -10.26
N LEU A 492 75.00 8.50 -9.49
CA LEU A 492 74.78 9.11 -8.19
C LEU A 492 75.80 8.60 -7.17
N SER A 493 76.27 9.46 -6.33
CA SER A 493 77.02 9.12 -5.10
C SER A 493 76.09 8.37 -4.12
N GLN A 494 76.65 7.81 -3.07
CA GLN A 494 75.84 7.09 -2.06
C GLN A 494 74.83 8.02 -1.34
N VAL A 495 75.25 9.27 -1.08
CA VAL A 495 74.40 10.29 -0.44
C VAL A 495 73.25 10.67 -1.39
N GLU A 496 73.59 11.02 -2.63
CA GLU A 496 72.58 11.35 -3.66
C GLU A 496 71.67 10.16 -3.95
N ARG A 497 72.15 8.91 -3.89
CA ARG A 497 71.33 7.70 -4.02
C ARG A 497 70.33 7.57 -2.87
N THR A 498 70.80 7.86 -1.63
CA THR A 498 69.90 7.82 -0.46
C THR A 498 68.81 8.86 -0.60
N GLU A 499 69.15 10.06 -1.07
CA GLU A 499 68.18 11.13 -1.28
C GLU A 499 67.19 10.79 -2.43
N MET A 500 67.66 10.25 -3.54
CA MET A 500 66.82 9.74 -4.62
C MET A 500 65.85 8.67 -4.11
N ASN A 501 66.33 7.74 -3.25
CA ASN A 501 65.50 6.66 -2.71
C ASN A 501 64.43 7.14 -1.72
N MET A 502 64.35 8.42 -1.40
CA MET A 502 63.27 9.00 -0.58
C MET A 502 62.00 9.33 -1.39
N HIS A 503 62.07 9.36 -2.75
CA HIS A 503 60.89 9.72 -3.55
C HIS A 503 59.65 8.84 -3.24
N PRO A 504 59.73 7.52 -2.91
CA PRO A 504 58.55 6.75 -2.55
C PRO A 504 57.83 7.31 -1.31
N LEU A 505 58.57 7.66 -0.26
CA LEU A 505 58.04 8.27 0.95
C LEU A 505 57.44 9.65 0.69
N ILE A 506 58.17 10.50 -0.08
CA ILE A 506 57.67 11.82 -0.47
C ILE A 506 56.36 11.68 -1.25
N GLY A 507 56.28 10.71 -2.16
CA GLY A 507 55.06 10.39 -2.92
C GLY A 507 53.90 10.00 -2.01
N GLY A 508 54.13 9.12 -1.04
CA GLY A 508 53.16 8.75 -0.03
C GLY A 508 52.66 9.94 0.80
N GLU A 509 53.57 10.86 1.20
CA GLU A 509 53.20 12.07 1.94
C GLU A 509 52.30 13.00 1.11
N VAL A 510 52.66 13.25 -0.15
CA VAL A 510 51.85 14.06 -1.08
C VAL A 510 50.46 13.49 -1.21
N LEU A 511 50.32 12.17 -1.45
CA LEU A 511 49.03 11.51 -1.60
C LEU A 511 48.20 11.51 -0.31
N ARG A 512 48.86 11.35 0.86
CA ARG A 512 48.14 11.51 2.15
C ARG A 512 47.66 12.94 2.38
N ALA A 513 48.43 13.93 1.95
CA ALA A 513 47.99 15.32 2.03
C ALA A 513 46.75 15.57 1.14
N CYS A 514 46.74 15.02 -0.07
CA CYS A 514 45.54 15.03 -0.93
C CYS A 514 44.33 14.32 -0.29
N ALA A 515 44.58 13.14 0.29
CA ALA A 515 43.54 12.36 0.96
C ALA A 515 42.88 13.11 2.14
N LYS A 516 43.66 13.88 2.90
CA LYS A 516 43.13 14.70 4.02
C LYS A 516 42.20 15.82 3.58
N GLN A 517 42.23 16.26 2.32
CA GLN A 517 41.32 17.27 1.79
C GLN A 517 39.94 16.72 1.44
N LEU A 518 39.78 15.39 1.45
CA LEU A 518 38.53 14.71 1.12
C LEU A 518 37.89 14.12 2.38
N PRO A 519 36.92 14.80 3.05
CA PRO A 519 36.35 14.35 4.30
C PRO A 519 35.69 12.98 4.17
N GLY A 520 35.99 12.05 5.07
CA GLY A 520 35.35 10.76 5.24
C GLY A 520 35.78 9.64 4.28
N ARG A 521 36.28 9.94 3.07
CA ARG A 521 36.60 8.91 2.06
C ARG A 521 38.00 9.01 1.47
N GLY A 522 38.76 10.11 1.74
CA GLY A 522 40.02 10.37 1.08
C GLY A 522 41.06 9.29 1.28
N LEU A 523 41.23 8.77 2.50
CA LEU A 523 42.22 7.73 2.80
C LEU A 523 41.90 6.40 2.11
N SER A 524 40.63 6.01 2.02
CA SER A 524 40.23 4.78 1.31
C SER A 524 40.45 4.94 -0.20
N LEU A 525 40.10 6.10 -0.77
CA LEU A 525 40.24 6.39 -2.19
C LEU A 525 41.73 6.38 -2.64
N PHE A 526 42.62 6.98 -1.83
CA PHE A 526 44.05 7.07 -2.17
C PHE A 526 44.89 5.92 -1.60
N LYS A 527 44.27 4.91 -0.92
CA LYS A 527 45.02 3.81 -0.31
C LYS A 527 45.94 3.12 -1.34
N VAL A 528 45.36 2.71 -2.47
CA VAL A 528 46.08 2.01 -3.54
C VAL A 528 47.19 2.92 -4.13
N ALA A 529 46.95 4.22 -4.29
CA ALA A 529 47.94 5.17 -4.76
C ALA A 529 49.12 5.29 -3.79
N ILE A 530 48.83 5.37 -2.47
CA ILE A 530 49.86 5.44 -1.42
C ILE A 530 50.66 4.12 -1.40
N ASP A 531 50.00 2.99 -1.42
CA ASP A 531 50.60 1.65 -1.45
C ASP A 531 51.55 1.49 -2.65
N ILE A 532 51.14 1.97 -3.83
CA ILE A 532 51.97 1.96 -5.05
C ILE A 532 53.17 2.89 -4.90
N ALA A 533 52.96 4.16 -4.51
CA ALA A 533 54.03 5.13 -4.41
C ALA A 533 55.11 4.72 -3.41
N GLU A 534 54.71 4.18 -2.25
CA GLU A 534 55.64 3.80 -1.19
C GLU A 534 56.30 2.45 -1.43
N GLY A 535 55.63 1.52 -2.15
CA GLY A 535 56.07 0.14 -2.21
C GLY A 535 56.62 -0.36 -3.55
N HIS A 536 56.57 0.41 -4.64
CA HIS A 536 56.95 -0.08 -5.97
C HIS A 536 58.45 -0.39 -6.14
N HIS A 537 59.29 0.09 -5.24
CA HIS A 537 60.74 -0.22 -5.17
C HIS A 537 61.10 -1.23 -4.07
N GLU A 538 60.10 -1.72 -3.34
CA GLU A 538 60.34 -2.85 -2.44
C GLU A 538 60.63 -4.12 -3.25
N LYS A 539 61.42 -5.01 -2.70
CA LYS A 539 61.77 -6.27 -3.31
C LYS A 539 61.25 -7.43 -2.50
N TYR A 540 60.79 -8.45 -3.17
CA TYR A 540 60.15 -9.59 -2.54
C TYR A 540 61.02 -10.29 -1.48
N ASP A 541 62.35 -10.21 -1.63
CA ASP A 541 63.34 -10.74 -0.66
C ASP A 541 63.67 -9.79 0.51
N GLY A 542 63.05 -8.60 0.58
CA GLY A 542 63.26 -7.61 1.64
C GLY A 542 64.51 -6.74 1.45
N THR A 543 65.20 -6.84 0.32
CA THR A 543 66.39 -5.99 0.01
C THR A 543 66.02 -4.69 -0.70
N GLY A 544 64.73 -4.36 -0.81
CA GLY A 544 64.18 -3.17 -1.41
C GLY A 544 64.28 -1.93 -0.53
N TYR A 545 63.64 -0.85 -0.95
CA TYR A 545 63.53 0.41 -0.22
C TYR A 545 62.11 1.00 -0.45
N PRO A 546 61.64 1.92 0.40
CA PRO A 546 62.31 2.59 1.52
C PRO A 546 62.15 1.83 2.86
N MET A 547 61.19 0.90 3.00
CA MET A 547 60.80 0.29 4.27
C MET A 547 61.43 -1.10 4.47
N ALA A 548 62.02 -1.69 3.44
CA ALA A 548 62.59 -3.03 3.40
C ALA A 548 61.51 -4.13 3.73
N LEU A 549 60.29 -3.97 3.22
CA LEU A 549 59.23 -4.94 3.33
C LEU A 549 59.55 -6.20 2.53
N ALA A 550 59.18 -7.37 3.03
CA ALA A 550 59.45 -8.66 2.40
C ALA A 550 58.18 -9.44 2.07
N GLY A 551 58.20 -10.19 0.97
CA GLY A 551 57.13 -11.07 0.57
C GLY A 551 55.78 -10.35 0.43
N LYS A 552 54.75 -10.91 1.11
CA LYS A 552 53.38 -10.37 1.07
C LYS A 552 53.13 -9.19 2.02
N GLU A 553 54.13 -8.75 2.79
CA GLU A 553 54.06 -7.46 3.49
C GLU A 553 54.05 -6.29 2.53
N ILE A 554 54.66 -6.45 1.33
CA ILE A 554 54.55 -5.48 0.25
C ILE A 554 53.11 -5.49 -0.28
N PRO A 555 52.41 -4.34 -0.30
CA PRO A 555 51.06 -4.25 -0.86
C PRO A 555 50.96 -4.84 -2.26
N LEU A 556 49.88 -5.60 -2.54
CA LEU A 556 49.72 -6.25 -3.86
C LEU A 556 49.78 -5.27 -5.03
N ALA A 557 49.19 -4.08 -4.90
CA ALA A 557 49.24 -3.05 -5.92
C ALA A 557 50.71 -2.60 -6.24
N ALA A 558 51.54 -2.48 -5.20
CA ALA A 558 52.96 -2.13 -5.35
C ALA A 558 53.74 -3.26 -6.04
N ARG A 559 53.51 -4.54 -5.67
CA ARG A 559 54.10 -5.70 -6.32
C ARG A 559 53.75 -5.80 -7.81
N ILE A 560 52.49 -5.48 -8.18
CA ILE A 560 52.01 -5.44 -9.57
C ILE A 560 52.75 -4.33 -10.35
N VAL A 561 52.78 -3.12 -9.81
CA VAL A 561 53.37 -1.97 -10.47
C VAL A 561 54.91 -2.13 -10.61
N ALA A 562 55.59 -2.71 -9.63
CA ALA A 562 57.02 -3.01 -9.68
C ALA A 562 57.40 -3.89 -10.90
N ILE A 563 56.61 -4.91 -11.21
CA ILE A 563 56.84 -5.75 -12.40
C ILE A 563 56.64 -4.94 -13.69
N ALA A 564 55.51 -4.20 -13.74
CA ALA A 564 55.15 -3.40 -14.92
C ALA A 564 56.23 -2.31 -15.19
N ASP A 565 56.68 -1.63 -14.15
CA ASP A 565 57.72 -0.58 -14.25
C ASP A 565 59.05 -1.17 -14.76
N VAL A 566 59.55 -2.23 -14.14
CA VAL A 566 60.80 -2.85 -14.58
C VAL A 566 60.72 -3.40 -15.99
N PHE A 567 59.58 -4.03 -16.39
CA PHE A 567 59.40 -4.50 -17.75
C PHE A 567 59.43 -3.34 -18.76
N ASP A 568 58.70 -2.23 -18.47
CA ASP A 568 58.72 -1.04 -19.31
C ASP A 568 60.12 -0.41 -19.39
N ALA A 569 60.78 -0.28 -18.26
CA ALA A 569 62.13 0.26 -18.19
C ALA A 569 63.17 -0.56 -18.96
N LEU A 570 63.02 -1.89 -19.03
CA LEU A 570 63.90 -2.77 -19.81
C LEU A 570 63.60 -2.71 -21.30
N THR A 571 62.32 -2.63 -21.68
CA THR A 571 61.88 -2.68 -23.09
C THR A 571 61.79 -1.32 -23.76
N SER A 572 61.95 -0.23 -23.02
CA SER A 572 62.01 1.15 -23.55
C SER A 572 63.43 1.61 -23.81
N LYS A 573 63.60 2.37 -24.91
CA LYS A 573 64.88 2.99 -25.24
C LYS A 573 65.11 4.18 -24.30
N ARG A 574 66.28 4.21 -23.62
CA ARG A 574 66.70 5.33 -22.76
C ARG A 574 67.94 5.97 -23.33
N PRO A 575 68.27 7.24 -23.02
CA PRO A 575 69.44 7.96 -23.60
C PRO A 575 70.80 7.24 -23.47
N TYR A 576 70.87 6.37 -22.46
CA TYR A 576 72.16 5.68 -22.15
C TYR A 576 72.08 4.15 -22.24
N LYS A 577 70.88 3.59 -22.73
CA LYS A 577 70.69 2.15 -22.78
C LYS A 577 69.78 1.79 -23.93
N GLU A 578 70.23 0.85 -24.80
CA GLU A 578 69.36 0.26 -25.80
C GLU A 578 68.27 -0.60 -25.14
N ALA A 579 67.09 -0.61 -25.77
CA ALA A 579 65.96 -1.42 -25.32
C ALA A 579 66.28 -2.92 -25.46
N TRP A 580 65.93 -3.68 -24.43
CA TRP A 580 65.94 -5.15 -24.53
C TRP A 580 64.76 -5.65 -25.36
N SER A 581 64.87 -6.86 -25.89
CA SER A 581 63.70 -7.51 -26.46
C SER A 581 62.75 -7.89 -25.31
N PRO A 582 61.43 -7.95 -25.59
CA PRO A 582 60.46 -8.40 -24.60
C PRO A 582 60.77 -9.80 -24.04
N GLU A 583 61.37 -10.67 -24.87
CA GLU A 583 61.78 -12.02 -24.46
C GLU A 583 62.93 -11.96 -23.44
N GLN A 584 63.88 -11.07 -23.64
CA GLN A 584 65.01 -10.83 -22.72
C GLN A 584 64.49 -10.23 -21.40
N ALA A 585 63.55 -9.29 -21.46
CA ALA A 585 62.92 -8.71 -20.27
C ALA A 585 62.13 -9.76 -19.48
N MET A 586 61.37 -10.64 -20.17
CA MET A 586 60.64 -11.73 -19.52
C MET A 586 61.60 -12.74 -18.85
N GLU A 587 62.69 -13.10 -19.51
CA GLU A 587 63.71 -13.97 -18.93
C GLU A 587 64.34 -13.32 -17.64
N TYR A 588 64.58 -12.03 -17.66
CA TYR A 588 65.01 -11.30 -16.45
C TYR A 588 63.99 -11.38 -15.32
N LEU A 589 62.69 -11.16 -15.62
CA LEU A 589 61.62 -11.29 -14.61
C LEU A 589 61.59 -12.70 -14.00
N ARG A 590 61.75 -13.76 -14.81
CA ARG A 590 61.84 -15.14 -14.30
C ARG A 590 63.06 -15.35 -13.39
N LEU A 591 64.23 -14.85 -13.76
CA LEU A 591 65.47 -14.95 -12.96
C LEU A 591 65.38 -14.18 -11.64
N GLN A 592 64.56 -13.16 -11.58
CA GLN A 592 64.33 -12.32 -10.39
C GLN A 592 63.09 -12.77 -9.59
N SER A 593 62.38 -13.82 -10.01
CA SER A 593 61.27 -14.41 -9.27
C SER A 593 61.70 -14.88 -7.87
N GLY A 594 60.99 -14.52 -6.83
CA GLY A 594 61.31 -14.80 -5.42
C GLY A 594 62.42 -13.94 -4.82
N LYS A 595 63.05 -13.04 -5.63
CA LYS A 595 64.04 -12.08 -5.18
C LYS A 595 63.50 -10.65 -5.28
N HIS A 596 63.44 -10.14 -6.49
CA HIS A 596 62.87 -8.83 -6.75
C HIS A 596 61.35 -8.89 -6.84
N PHE A 597 60.82 -9.88 -7.52
CA PHE A 597 59.39 -10.00 -7.86
C PHE A 597 58.70 -11.16 -7.14
N ASP A 598 57.42 -10.96 -6.89
CA ASP A 598 56.53 -12.00 -6.41
C ASP A 598 56.42 -13.14 -7.44
N PRO A 599 56.73 -14.41 -7.05
CA PRO A 599 56.65 -15.54 -7.94
C PRO A 599 55.27 -15.74 -8.61
N ASP A 600 54.18 -15.53 -7.84
CA ASP A 600 52.83 -15.70 -8.33
C ASP A 600 52.49 -14.64 -9.40
N LEU A 601 52.95 -13.41 -9.19
CA LEU A 601 52.77 -12.32 -10.16
C LEU A 601 53.61 -12.48 -11.42
N VAL A 602 54.83 -13.06 -11.33
CA VAL A 602 55.62 -13.39 -12.51
C VAL A 602 54.91 -14.41 -13.40
N VAL A 603 54.30 -15.45 -12.82
CA VAL A 603 53.47 -16.43 -13.55
C VAL A 603 52.24 -15.77 -14.18
N ALA A 604 51.56 -14.88 -13.43
CA ALA A 604 50.42 -14.15 -13.95
C ALA A 604 50.79 -13.22 -15.10
N PHE A 605 51.95 -12.53 -15.01
CA PHE A 605 52.49 -11.66 -16.06
C PHE A 605 52.79 -12.44 -17.33
N GLU A 606 53.39 -13.63 -17.19
CA GLU A 606 53.65 -14.53 -18.30
C GLU A 606 52.36 -15.01 -18.99
N SER A 607 51.34 -15.34 -18.23
CA SER A 607 50.02 -15.71 -18.75
C SER A 607 49.36 -14.55 -19.52
N GLY A 608 49.57 -13.29 -19.10
CA GLY A 608 49.07 -12.08 -19.75
C GLY A 608 49.97 -11.58 -20.91
N LEU A 609 51.13 -12.20 -21.14
CA LEU A 609 52.14 -11.72 -22.09
C LEU A 609 51.60 -11.45 -23.50
N PRO A 610 50.74 -12.26 -24.11
CA PRO A 610 50.18 -11.98 -25.45
C PRO A 610 49.50 -10.59 -25.51
N ALA A 611 48.69 -10.25 -24.50
CA ALA A 611 47.99 -8.97 -24.42
C ALA A 611 49.00 -7.81 -24.14
N ILE A 612 49.98 -8.02 -23.25
CA ILE A 612 51.07 -7.07 -22.96
C ILE A 612 51.85 -6.77 -24.24
N MET A 613 52.13 -7.79 -25.05
CA MET A 613 52.83 -7.61 -26.31
C MET A 613 52.03 -6.83 -27.36
N GLN A 614 50.73 -6.91 -27.32
CA GLN A 614 49.88 -6.07 -28.16
C GLN A 614 50.02 -4.58 -27.75
N ILE A 615 49.90 -4.28 -26.48
CA ILE A 615 50.07 -2.92 -25.93
C ILE A 615 51.49 -2.38 -26.25
N TYR A 616 52.51 -3.20 -26.07
CA TYR A 616 53.89 -2.85 -26.42
C TYR A 616 54.02 -2.44 -27.89
N ARG A 617 53.46 -3.19 -28.84
CA ARG A 617 53.47 -2.86 -30.26
C ARG A 617 52.71 -1.58 -30.59
N ASP A 618 51.49 -1.46 -30.03
CA ASP A 618 50.59 -0.34 -30.34
C ASP A 618 51.14 1.02 -29.80
N LEU A 619 51.84 1.01 -28.66
CA LEU A 619 52.35 2.22 -28.00
C LEU A 619 53.84 2.47 -28.16
N ARG A 620 54.57 1.69 -28.97
CA ARG A 620 56.01 1.84 -29.23
C ARG A 620 56.32 2.96 -30.21
N HIS A 621 55.40 3.33 -31.08
CA HIS A 621 55.63 4.17 -32.25
C HIS A 621 54.89 5.53 -32.20
N ILE A 622 54.31 5.86 -31.05
CA ILE A 622 53.66 7.18 -30.84
C ILE A 622 54.61 8.05 -29.94
#